data_4a557404a025d646da05b4cd341f05e5
#
_entry.id   4a557404a025d646da05b4cd341f05e5
#
_cell.length_a   1.000
_cell.length_b   1.000
_cell.length_c   1.000
_cell.angle_alpha   90.00
_cell.angle_beta   90.00
_cell.angle_gamma   90.00
#
_symmetry.space_group_name_H-M   'P 1'
#
loop_
_entity.id
_entity.type
_entity.pdbx_description
1 polymer ?
#
loop_
_entity_poly.entity_id
_entity_poly.type
_entity_poly.pdbx_seq_one_letter_code
_entity_poly.pdbx_strand_id
1 'polypeptide(L)'
;MTCMIQKILVTSISLLMIHTATAQPISASSLTLEQGLSCLDWAEKELSFSNQLALGERTDISTPAIIKLQKQFQQQYSKQKTTIIDDSDDEGFCEDCPETTVYLPRNKSNPIQRIETSMHVSVAGVSTSIYRADDIKTTQQKIENRLNIKFSRYTGQQFKNFKQQWDKALDQDKDNGKRIKTIQVFQKYPHLKVFNGEVFQNQKIYTPKQIYIYSQPYKRDTSYLNDMIAFISLYDNPVNSSQHILQCGFIDNVF
;
A
#
# COMPACT_ATOMS: atom_id res chain seq x y z
N MET A 1 17.03 -19.47 -76.12
CA MET A 1 15.78 -18.88 -75.62
C MET A 1 15.46 -19.54 -74.30
N THR A 2 15.87 -18.96 -73.18
CA THR A 2 15.73 -19.54 -71.80
C THR A 2 14.89 -18.56 -71.01
N CYS A 3 13.66 -18.97 -70.69
CA CYS A 3 12.71 -18.18 -69.99
C CYS A 3 12.96 -18.35 -68.46
N MET A 4 13.45 -17.30 -67.80
CA MET A 4 13.58 -17.25 -66.32
C MET A 4 12.24 -16.89 -65.70
N ILE A 5 11.67 -17.82 -64.96
CA ILE A 5 10.48 -17.60 -64.08
C ILE A 5 10.95 -17.07 -62.78
N GLN A 6 10.70 -15.81 -62.51
CA GLN A 6 10.93 -15.15 -61.24
C GLN A 6 9.80 -15.51 -60.28
N LYS A 7 10.09 -16.31 -59.26
CA LYS A 7 9.17 -16.57 -58.14
C LYS A 7 9.17 -15.39 -57.18
N ILE A 8 8.08 -14.67 -57.12
CA ILE A 8 7.83 -13.63 -56.13
C ILE A 8 7.37 -14.31 -54.84
N LEU A 9 8.21 -14.27 -53.85
CA LEU A 9 7.88 -14.72 -52.48
C LEU A 9 7.15 -13.58 -51.76
N VAL A 10 5.83 -13.68 -51.62
CA VAL A 10 5.04 -12.75 -50.84
C VAL A 10 5.13 -13.20 -49.38
N THR A 11 5.96 -12.52 -48.59
CA THR A 11 6.05 -12.73 -47.15
C THR A 11 4.94 -11.92 -46.48
N SER A 12 3.87 -12.59 -46.11
CA SER A 12 2.80 -11.99 -45.29
C SER A 12 3.31 -11.74 -43.84
N ILE A 13 3.65 -10.49 -43.57
CA ILE A 13 3.93 -10.05 -42.18
C ILE A 13 2.59 -9.87 -41.48
N SER A 14 2.19 -10.88 -40.71
CA SER A 14 1.07 -10.75 -39.78
C SER A 14 1.50 -9.84 -38.64
N LEU A 15 1.08 -8.58 -38.68
CA LEU A 15 1.21 -7.64 -37.57
C LEU A 15 0.30 -8.15 -36.43
N LEU A 16 0.85 -8.87 -35.47
CA LEU A 16 0.18 -9.11 -34.21
C LEU A 16 0.06 -7.75 -33.49
N MET A 17 -1.09 -7.12 -33.59
CA MET A 17 -1.45 -6.01 -32.72
C MET A 17 -1.64 -6.57 -31.32
N ILE A 18 -0.60 -6.46 -30.50
CA ILE A 18 -0.69 -6.68 -29.06
C ILE A 18 -1.51 -5.50 -28.52
N HIS A 19 -2.81 -5.71 -28.37
CA HIS A 19 -3.66 -4.80 -27.63
C HIS A 19 -3.22 -4.90 -26.16
N THR A 20 -2.31 -4.06 -25.74
CA THR A 20 -2.11 -3.78 -24.33
C THR A 20 -3.39 -3.12 -23.84
N ALA A 21 -4.27 -3.92 -23.25
CA ALA A 21 -5.41 -3.39 -22.52
C ALA A 21 -4.84 -2.55 -21.37
N THR A 22 -4.72 -1.25 -21.59
CA THR A 22 -4.45 -0.30 -20.51
C THR A 22 -5.64 -0.40 -19.57
N ALA A 23 -5.40 -0.94 -18.37
CA ALA A 23 -6.42 -0.96 -17.33
C ALA A 23 -6.89 0.49 -17.12
N GLN A 24 -8.13 0.79 -17.51
CA GLN A 24 -8.68 2.12 -17.26
C GLN A 24 -8.85 2.30 -15.75
N PRO A 25 -8.48 3.46 -15.19
CA PRO A 25 -8.75 3.76 -13.80
C PRO A 25 -10.25 3.58 -13.53
N ILE A 26 -10.59 3.02 -12.38
CA ILE A 26 -11.99 2.91 -11.97
C ILE A 26 -12.48 4.33 -11.73
N SER A 27 -13.47 4.78 -12.51
CA SER A 27 -14.14 6.03 -12.17
C SER A 27 -14.66 5.93 -10.74
N ALA A 28 -14.42 6.95 -9.93
CA ALA A 28 -14.88 6.99 -8.53
C ALA A 28 -16.41 6.74 -8.42
N SER A 29 -17.17 7.08 -9.46
CA SER A 29 -18.63 6.84 -9.53
C SER A 29 -19.02 5.36 -9.64
N SER A 30 -18.13 4.48 -10.11
CA SER A 30 -18.39 3.04 -10.29
C SER A 30 -17.69 2.17 -9.24
N LEU A 31 -16.99 2.77 -8.28
CA LEU A 31 -16.26 2.05 -7.24
C LEU A 31 -17.22 1.31 -6.30
N THR A 32 -16.99 0.03 -6.08
CA THR A 32 -17.69 -0.75 -5.04
C THR A 32 -16.92 -0.72 -3.72
N LEU A 33 -17.62 -0.98 -2.61
CA LEU A 33 -16.96 -1.05 -1.29
C LEU A 33 -15.86 -2.12 -1.26
N GLU A 34 -16.08 -3.29 -1.87
CA GLU A 34 -15.08 -4.34 -1.97
C GLU A 34 -13.83 -3.89 -2.74
N GLN A 35 -14.02 -3.13 -3.83
CA GLN A 35 -12.91 -2.59 -4.61
C GLN A 35 -12.11 -1.56 -3.81
N GLY A 36 -12.78 -0.66 -3.10
CA GLY A 36 -12.13 0.31 -2.21
C GLY A 36 -11.36 -0.38 -1.07
N LEU A 37 -11.96 -1.38 -0.43
CA LEU A 37 -11.32 -2.21 0.59
C LEU A 37 -10.29 -3.21 0.03
N SER A 38 -10.16 -3.32 -1.27
CA SER A 38 -9.07 -4.06 -1.93
C SER A 38 -7.98 -3.13 -2.48
N CYS A 39 -7.99 -1.86 -2.08
CA CYS A 39 -7.05 -0.82 -2.53
C CYS A 39 -6.98 -0.68 -4.06
N LEU A 40 -8.06 -1.02 -4.79
CA LEU A 40 -8.05 -1.01 -6.26
C LEU A 40 -8.19 0.41 -6.84
N ASP A 41 -8.55 1.38 -6.02
CA ASP A 41 -8.56 2.81 -6.29
C ASP A 41 -7.31 3.53 -5.76
N TRP A 42 -6.32 2.80 -5.30
CA TRP A 42 -5.10 3.33 -4.69
C TRP A 42 -4.38 4.37 -5.58
N ALA A 43 -4.44 4.22 -6.90
CA ALA A 43 -3.86 5.19 -7.83
C ALA A 43 -4.60 6.55 -7.84
N GLU A 44 -5.81 6.60 -7.32
CA GLU A 44 -6.61 7.84 -7.16
C GLU A 44 -6.09 8.75 -6.03
N LYS A 45 -4.96 8.40 -5.43
CA LYS A 45 -4.25 9.22 -4.43
C LYS A 45 -5.10 9.44 -3.16
N GLU A 46 -5.14 10.70 -2.69
CA GLU A 46 -5.90 11.10 -1.50
C GLU A 46 -7.39 10.77 -1.58
N LEU A 47 -7.91 10.67 -2.79
CA LEU A 47 -9.31 10.35 -3.04
C LEU A 47 -9.62 8.86 -2.97
N SER A 48 -8.61 8.00 -2.76
CA SER A 48 -8.86 6.57 -2.57
C SER A 48 -9.69 6.34 -1.32
N PHE A 49 -10.62 5.39 -1.39
CA PHE A 49 -11.52 5.10 -0.28
C PHE A 49 -10.75 4.68 0.98
N SER A 50 -9.69 3.88 0.83
CA SER A 50 -8.85 3.45 1.94
C SER A 50 -8.15 4.62 2.65
N ASN A 51 -7.65 5.60 1.89
CA ASN A 51 -7.05 6.80 2.45
C ASN A 51 -8.09 7.68 3.16
N GLN A 52 -9.28 7.80 2.58
CA GLN A 52 -10.40 8.53 3.19
C GLN A 52 -10.85 7.90 4.51
N LEU A 53 -10.82 6.57 4.63
CA LEU A 53 -11.08 5.91 5.92
C LEU A 53 -10.06 6.29 6.99
N ALA A 54 -8.78 6.41 6.62
CA ALA A 54 -7.72 6.77 7.54
C ALA A 54 -7.72 8.26 7.92
N LEU A 55 -8.12 9.13 6.99
CA LEU A 55 -8.25 10.58 7.23
C LEU A 55 -9.51 10.94 8.05
N GLY A 56 -10.37 9.96 8.33
CA GLY A 56 -11.63 10.19 9.02
C GLY A 56 -12.72 10.82 8.13
N GLU A 57 -13.77 11.36 8.75
CA GLU A 57 -14.92 11.95 8.05
C GLU A 57 -14.61 13.41 7.57
N ARG A 58 -13.58 13.55 6.75
CA ARG A 58 -13.28 14.85 6.10
C ARG A 58 -14.19 15.03 4.90
N THR A 59 -15.27 15.78 5.09
CA THR A 59 -16.28 16.04 4.06
C THR A 59 -15.81 17.01 2.98
N ASP A 60 -14.80 17.82 3.26
CA ASP A 60 -14.22 18.83 2.38
C ASP A 60 -13.50 18.25 1.15
N ILE A 61 -13.04 16.99 1.24
CA ILE A 61 -12.34 16.30 0.15
C ILE A 61 -13.08 15.07 -0.37
N SER A 62 -14.24 14.74 0.19
CA SER A 62 -15.00 13.53 -0.17
C SER A 62 -15.91 13.78 -1.37
N THR A 63 -15.77 12.94 -2.40
CA THR A 63 -16.72 12.94 -3.54
C THR A 63 -18.05 12.27 -3.14
N PRO A 64 -19.17 12.53 -3.86
CA PRO A 64 -20.43 11.83 -3.62
C PRO A 64 -20.30 10.29 -3.64
N ALA A 65 -19.42 9.76 -4.48
CA ALA A 65 -19.13 8.32 -4.55
C ALA A 65 -18.47 7.82 -3.25
N ILE A 66 -17.48 8.54 -2.73
CA ILE A 66 -16.83 8.21 -1.46
C ILE A 66 -17.83 8.28 -0.29
N ILE A 67 -18.66 9.31 -0.24
CA ILE A 67 -19.70 9.44 0.79
C ILE A 67 -20.67 8.24 0.77
N LYS A 68 -21.04 7.78 -0.43
CA LYS A 68 -21.86 6.56 -0.59
C LYS A 68 -21.14 5.33 -0.03
N LEU A 69 -19.86 5.16 -0.32
CA LEU A 69 -19.05 4.05 0.18
C LEU A 69 -18.87 4.11 1.69
N GLN A 70 -18.67 5.29 2.28
CA GLN A 70 -18.60 5.48 3.72
C GLN A 70 -19.88 5.03 4.41
N LYS A 71 -21.06 5.37 3.87
CA LYS A 71 -22.34 4.89 4.39
C LYS A 71 -22.47 3.36 4.33
N GLN A 72 -22.08 2.74 3.20
CA GLN A 72 -22.06 1.28 3.08
C GLN A 72 -21.09 0.64 4.06
N PHE A 73 -19.93 1.25 4.25
CA PHE A 73 -18.92 0.81 5.21
C PHE A 73 -19.48 0.81 6.64
N GLN A 74 -20.09 1.91 7.09
CA GLN A 74 -20.71 2.02 8.42
C GLN A 74 -21.83 1.00 8.65
N GLN A 75 -22.54 0.58 7.59
CA GLN A 75 -23.54 -0.48 7.68
C GLN A 75 -22.91 -1.88 7.87
N GLN A 76 -21.74 -2.13 7.29
CA GLN A 76 -21.10 -3.45 7.31
C GLN A 76 -20.06 -3.62 8.41
N TYR A 77 -19.47 -2.53 8.88
CA TYR A 77 -18.41 -2.52 9.89
C TYR A 77 -18.80 -1.64 11.07
N SER A 78 -18.28 -1.99 12.24
CA SER A 78 -18.45 -1.21 13.46
C SER A 78 -17.08 -0.72 13.96
N LYS A 79 -16.97 0.56 14.23
CA LYS A 79 -15.82 1.15 14.92
C LYS A 79 -15.76 0.58 16.34
N GLN A 80 -14.61 0.01 16.72
CA GLN A 80 -14.42 -0.59 18.02
C GLN A 80 -13.62 0.31 18.94
N LYS A 81 -12.47 0.79 18.49
CA LYS A 81 -11.55 1.54 19.33
C LYS A 81 -10.74 2.49 18.47
N THR A 82 -10.56 3.70 18.97
CA THR A 82 -9.48 4.59 18.57
C THR A 82 -8.43 4.55 19.66
N THR A 83 -7.19 4.29 19.30
CA THR A 83 -6.06 4.32 20.24
C THR A 83 -5.10 5.39 19.74
N ILE A 84 -4.75 6.29 20.62
CA ILE A 84 -3.64 7.21 20.44
C ILE A 84 -2.44 6.48 21.04
N ILE A 85 -1.39 6.29 20.26
CA ILE A 85 -0.15 5.68 20.75
C ILE A 85 0.66 6.84 21.30
N ASP A 86 0.64 7.01 22.61
CA ASP A 86 1.45 7.98 23.31
C ASP A 86 2.75 7.27 23.74
N ASP A 87 3.84 7.57 23.05
CA ASP A 87 5.17 7.07 23.40
C ASP A 87 5.92 8.03 24.36
N SER A 88 5.27 9.13 24.77
CA SER A 88 5.86 10.06 25.71
C SER A 88 5.67 9.57 27.15
N ASP A 89 6.78 9.41 27.88
CA ASP A 89 6.78 9.15 29.33
C ASP A 89 6.32 10.37 30.15
N ASP A 90 6.03 11.49 29.49
CA ASP A 90 5.51 12.71 30.10
C ASP A 90 3.98 12.76 29.99
N GLU A 91 3.27 13.10 31.06
CA GLU A 91 1.82 13.29 31.15
C GLU A 91 1.26 14.41 30.24
N GLY A 92 1.94 14.70 29.14
CA GLY A 92 1.59 15.73 28.16
C GLY A 92 0.68 15.20 27.05
N PHE A 93 -0.24 16.04 26.60
CA PHE A 93 -1.06 15.79 25.41
C PHE A 93 -0.13 15.67 24.19
N CYS A 94 -0.11 14.49 23.56
CA CYS A 94 0.69 14.25 22.38
C CYS A 94 -0.05 14.79 21.14
N GLU A 95 0.33 15.98 20.66
CA GLU A 95 -0.28 16.59 19.46
C GLU A 95 0.03 15.79 18.17
N ASP A 96 1.11 15.02 18.16
CA ASP A 96 1.65 14.32 16.97
C ASP A 96 1.53 12.78 17.06
N CYS A 97 0.86 12.24 18.07
CA CYS A 97 0.76 10.80 18.26
C CYS A 97 -0.06 10.13 17.14
N PRO A 98 0.38 8.97 16.65
CA PRO A 98 -0.36 8.23 15.66
C PRO A 98 -1.72 7.76 16.20
N GLU A 99 -2.78 8.13 15.49
CA GLU A 99 -4.14 7.66 15.78
C GLU A 99 -4.43 6.38 15.00
N THR A 100 -4.77 5.31 15.71
CA THR A 100 -5.19 4.05 15.11
C THR A 100 -6.66 3.77 15.45
N THR A 101 -7.47 3.61 14.41
CA THR A 101 -8.87 3.22 14.55
C THR A 101 -9.08 1.79 14.03
N VAL A 102 -9.78 0.98 14.81
CA VAL A 102 -10.09 -0.42 14.49
C VAL A 102 -11.57 -0.57 14.15
N TYR A 103 -11.83 -1.28 13.03
CA TYR A 103 -13.18 -1.64 12.60
C TYR A 103 -13.30 -3.16 12.48
N LEU A 104 -14.42 -3.72 12.96
CA LEU A 104 -14.75 -5.13 12.81
C LEU A 104 -16.00 -5.31 11.97
N PRO A 105 -16.07 -6.38 11.14
CA PRO A 105 -17.24 -6.68 10.35
C PRO A 105 -18.42 -7.05 11.26
N ARG A 106 -19.62 -6.58 10.95
CA ARG A 106 -20.85 -6.99 11.65
C ARG A 106 -21.25 -8.42 11.31
N ASN A 107 -20.90 -8.87 10.10
CA ASN A 107 -21.10 -10.24 9.66
C ASN A 107 -19.80 -11.03 9.80
N LYS A 108 -19.80 -12.06 10.66
CA LYS A 108 -18.64 -12.93 10.94
C LYS A 108 -18.16 -13.77 9.74
N SER A 109 -19.03 -13.96 8.73
CA SER A 109 -18.65 -14.67 7.49
C SER A 109 -17.95 -13.77 6.46
N ASN A 110 -17.74 -12.50 6.76
CA ASN A 110 -17.02 -11.58 5.89
C ASN A 110 -15.55 -12.05 5.74
N PRO A 111 -15.01 -12.15 4.51
CA PRO A 111 -13.61 -12.48 4.31
C PRO A 111 -12.66 -11.44 4.91
N ILE A 112 -13.10 -10.19 5.04
CA ILE A 112 -12.38 -9.15 5.77
C ILE A 112 -12.74 -9.26 7.25
N GLN A 113 -11.76 -9.63 8.06
CA GLN A 113 -11.95 -9.91 9.49
C GLN A 113 -11.70 -8.71 10.39
N ARG A 114 -10.91 -7.75 9.92
CA ARG A 114 -10.52 -6.54 10.65
C ARG A 114 -10.00 -5.50 9.69
N ILE A 115 -10.23 -4.26 9.99
CA ILE A 115 -9.62 -3.11 9.30
C ILE A 115 -9.04 -2.20 10.37
N GLU A 116 -7.81 -1.77 10.15
CA GLU A 116 -7.13 -0.77 10.96
C GLU A 116 -6.74 0.39 10.07
N THR A 117 -7.09 1.58 10.49
CA THR A 117 -6.62 2.81 9.86
C THR A 117 -5.64 3.50 10.80
N SER A 118 -4.57 4.02 10.27
CA SER A 118 -3.58 4.77 11.03
C SER A 118 -3.28 6.09 10.35
N MET A 119 -3.26 7.16 11.14
CA MET A 119 -2.87 8.48 10.70
C MET A 119 -1.68 8.92 11.56
N HIS A 120 -0.60 9.31 10.91
CA HIS A 120 0.60 9.86 11.54
C HIS A 120 0.72 11.33 11.16
N VAL A 121 0.53 12.23 12.10
CA VAL A 121 0.54 13.67 11.85
C VAL A 121 1.96 14.16 11.62
N SER A 122 2.91 13.73 12.44
CA SER A 122 4.32 14.16 12.40
C SER A 122 5.06 13.74 11.14
N VAL A 123 4.69 12.62 10.52
CA VAL A 123 5.27 12.11 9.25
C VAL A 123 4.30 12.21 8.08
N ALA A 124 3.23 12.99 8.22
CA ALA A 124 2.21 13.21 7.18
C ALA A 124 1.83 11.92 6.44
N GLY A 125 1.60 10.83 7.18
CA GLY A 125 1.32 9.51 6.62
C GLY A 125 -0.05 8.99 7.01
N VAL A 126 -0.71 8.31 6.08
CA VAL A 126 -1.94 7.54 6.37
C VAL A 126 -1.82 6.14 5.80
N SER A 127 -2.36 5.17 6.51
CA SER A 127 -2.44 3.81 6.02
C SER A 127 -3.72 3.11 6.49
N THR A 128 -4.16 2.17 5.67
CA THR A 128 -5.25 1.25 5.99
C THR A 128 -4.75 -0.17 5.84
N SER A 129 -4.82 -0.93 6.92
CA SER A 129 -4.46 -2.35 6.99
C SER A 129 -5.73 -3.19 7.05
N ILE A 130 -5.90 -4.11 6.10
CA ILE A 130 -7.10 -4.92 5.88
C ILE A 130 -6.72 -6.38 6.10
N TYR A 131 -7.20 -6.98 7.18
CA TYR A 131 -6.95 -8.36 7.58
C TYR A 131 -7.94 -9.28 6.87
N ARG A 132 -7.45 -10.17 6.03
CA ARG A 132 -8.25 -11.02 5.14
C ARG A 132 -8.00 -12.50 5.40
N ALA A 133 -9.06 -13.30 5.27
CA ALA A 133 -9.01 -14.75 5.39
C ALA A 133 -9.02 -15.50 4.05
N ASP A 134 -9.07 -14.78 2.92
CA ASP A 134 -8.98 -15.37 1.58
C ASP A 134 -7.52 -15.63 1.16
N ASP A 135 -7.31 -16.23 -0.02
CA ASP A 135 -5.97 -16.59 -0.49
C ASP A 135 -5.15 -15.39 -0.91
N ILE A 136 -3.93 -15.29 -0.36
CA ILE A 136 -2.99 -14.18 -0.62
C ILE A 136 -2.59 -14.07 -2.10
N LYS A 137 -2.41 -15.19 -2.80
CA LYS A 137 -2.03 -15.19 -4.22
C LYS A 137 -3.15 -14.68 -5.11
N THR A 138 -4.38 -15.06 -4.78
CA THR A 138 -5.57 -14.56 -5.48
C THR A 138 -5.70 -13.05 -5.30
N THR A 139 -5.51 -12.55 -4.08
CA THR A 139 -5.52 -11.12 -3.80
C THR A 139 -4.39 -10.40 -4.56
N GLN A 140 -3.17 -10.96 -4.54
CA GLN A 140 -2.03 -10.42 -5.29
C GLN A 140 -2.34 -10.28 -6.78
N GLN A 141 -2.79 -11.35 -7.42
CA GLN A 141 -3.08 -11.37 -8.86
C GLN A 141 -4.19 -10.40 -9.23
N LYS A 142 -5.24 -10.30 -8.41
CA LYS A 142 -6.34 -9.34 -8.61
C LYS A 142 -5.83 -7.90 -8.64
N ILE A 143 -4.95 -7.56 -7.69
CA ILE A 143 -4.37 -6.22 -7.59
C ILE A 143 -3.41 -5.95 -8.75
N GLU A 144 -2.47 -6.86 -9.02
CA GLU A 144 -1.50 -6.71 -10.11
C GLU A 144 -2.20 -6.51 -11.46
N ASN A 145 -3.21 -7.32 -11.75
CA ASN A 145 -3.96 -7.23 -13.00
C ASN A 145 -4.78 -5.95 -13.09
N ARG A 146 -5.41 -5.54 -11.99
CA ARG A 146 -6.28 -4.37 -11.99
C ARG A 146 -5.54 -3.05 -12.04
N LEU A 147 -4.44 -2.94 -11.30
CA LEU A 147 -3.63 -1.72 -11.24
C LEU A 147 -2.51 -1.70 -12.29
N ASN A 148 -2.34 -2.78 -13.04
CA ASN A 148 -1.23 -2.96 -13.98
C ASN A 148 0.15 -2.71 -13.33
N ILE A 149 0.32 -3.25 -12.12
CA ILE A 149 1.58 -3.18 -11.36
C ILE A 149 2.19 -4.55 -11.21
N LYS A 150 3.45 -4.60 -10.77
CA LYS A 150 4.13 -5.82 -10.34
C LYS A 150 4.69 -5.63 -8.95
N PHE A 151 4.29 -6.49 -8.04
CA PHE A 151 4.85 -6.50 -6.69
C PHE A 151 6.31 -6.98 -6.70
N SER A 152 7.16 -6.26 -5.99
CA SER A 152 8.44 -6.80 -5.55
C SER A 152 8.18 -7.76 -4.40
N ARG A 153 8.84 -8.93 -4.45
CA ARG A 153 8.67 -9.97 -3.43
C ARG A 153 9.91 -10.04 -2.55
N TYR A 154 9.68 -10.03 -1.24
CA TYR A 154 10.72 -10.18 -0.23
C TYR A 154 10.33 -11.26 0.79
N THR A 155 11.34 -11.87 1.40
CA THR A 155 11.17 -12.73 2.57
C THR A 155 11.35 -11.91 3.85
N GLY A 156 10.84 -12.43 4.97
CA GLY A 156 11.08 -11.82 6.27
C GLY A 156 12.57 -11.69 6.62
N GLN A 157 13.40 -12.64 6.15
CA GLN A 157 14.86 -12.54 6.34
C GLN A 157 15.46 -11.38 5.54
N GLN A 158 15.01 -11.15 4.31
CA GLN A 158 15.46 -10.00 3.51
C GLN A 158 15.03 -8.68 4.16
N PHE A 159 13.85 -8.62 4.75
CA PHE A 159 13.41 -7.45 5.49
C PHE A 159 14.26 -7.20 6.76
N LYS A 160 14.56 -8.23 7.54
CA LYS A 160 15.48 -8.10 8.69
C LYS A 160 16.86 -7.61 8.26
N ASN A 161 17.39 -8.15 7.17
CA ASN A 161 18.67 -7.72 6.61
C ASN A 161 18.62 -6.26 6.13
N PHE A 162 17.51 -5.83 5.54
CA PHE A 162 17.27 -4.44 5.17
C PHE A 162 17.31 -3.54 6.39
N LYS A 163 16.57 -3.84 7.47
CA LYS A 163 16.57 -3.04 8.71
C LYS A 163 17.98 -2.89 9.29
N GLN A 164 18.72 -3.99 9.42
CA GLN A 164 20.10 -3.94 9.94
C GLN A 164 21.02 -3.06 9.08
N GLN A 165 20.90 -3.15 7.73
CA GLN A 165 21.68 -2.32 6.82
C GLN A 165 21.27 -0.85 6.89
N TRP A 166 19.97 -0.60 7.05
CA TRP A 166 19.43 0.74 7.22
C TRP A 166 19.93 1.40 8.50
N ASP A 167 19.79 0.75 9.67
CA ASP A 167 20.22 1.29 10.95
C ASP A 167 21.73 1.64 10.91
N LYS A 168 22.55 0.72 10.39
CA LYS A 168 23.99 0.97 10.18
C LYS A 168 24.28 2.13 9.23
N ALA A 169 23.49 2.26 8.15
CA ALA A 169 23.66 3.35 7.19
C ALA A 169 23.26 4.70 7.78
N LEU A 170 22.20 4.75 8.58
CA LEU A 170 21.78 5.96 9.30
C LEU A 170 22.89 6.44 10.26
N ASP A 171 23.50 5.55 11.02
CA ASP A 171 24.59 5.90 11.93
C ASP A 171 25.80 6.47 11.16
N GLN A 172 26.18 5.83 10.05
CA GLN A 172 27.29 6.30 9.21
C GLN A 172 26.99 7.64 8.51
N ASP A 173 25.75 7.87 8.11
CA ASP A 173 25.35 9.11 7.44
C ASP A 173 25.24 10.27 8.45
N LYS A 174 24.85 10.03 9.71
CA LYS A 174 24.87 11.03 10.79
C LYS A 174 26.27 11.63 10.98
N ASP A 175 27.27 10.77 11.02
CA ASP A 175 28.68 11.19 11.25
C ASP A 175 29.22 12.07 10.11
N ASN A 176 28.70 11.88 8.89
CA ASN A 176 29.20 12.56 7.68
C ASN A 176 28.29 13.71 7.20
N GLY A 177 27.14 13.94 7.81
CA GLY A 177 26.14 14.92 7.36
C GLY A 177 25.59 14.71 5.95
N LYS A 178 25.70 13.47 5.42
CA LYS A 178 25.28 13.08 4.06
C LYS A 178 24.51 11.77 4.11
N ARG A 179 23.46 11.64 3.30
CA ARG A 179 22.61 10.43 3.23
C ARG A 179 23.04 9.40 2.18
N ILE A 180 24.35 9.29 1.91
CA ILE A 180 24.89 8.47 0.81
C ILE A 180 24.65 6.97 1.06
N LYS A 181 24.91 6.50 2.28
CA LYS A 181 24.77 5.08 2.63
C LYS A 181 23.33 4.65 2.70
N THR A 182 22.48 5.47 3.26
CA THR A 182 21.02 5.27 3.30
C THR A 182 20.43 5.15 1.90
N ILE A 183 20.83 6.02 0.95
CA ILE A 183 20.42 5.96 -0.45
C ILE A 183 20.85 4.63 -1.10
N GLN A 184 22.06 4.14 -0.84
CA GLN A 184 22.53 2.86 -1.38
C GLN A 184 21.69 1.67 -0.88
N VAL A 185 21.27 1.68 0.39
CA VAL A 185 20.38 0.66 0.94
C VAL A 185 19.02 0.70 0.24
N PHE A 186 18.46 1.89 -0.03
CA PHE A 186 17.20 2.02 -0.76
C PHE A 186 17.27 1.56 -2.20
N GLN A 187 18.38 1.82 -2.89
CA GLN A 187 18.59 1.31 -4.24
C GLN A 187 18.58 -0.22 -4.30
N LYS A 188 19.10 -0.86 -3.26
CA LYS A 188 19.09 -2.33 -3.13
C LYS A 188 17.71 -2.90 -2.76
N TYR A 189 16.91 -2.14 -2.01
CA TYR A 189 15.59 -2.54 -1.51
C TYR A 189 14.54 -1.44 -1.75
N PRO A 190 14.20 -1.14 -3.01
CA PRO A 190 13.53 0.11 -3.39
C PRO A 190 12.16 0.33 -2.75
N HIS A 191 11.46 -0.75 -2.39
CA HIS A 191 10.12 -0.65 -1.82
C HIS A 191 10.07 -0.91 -0.30
N LEU A 192 11.11 -1.52 0.30
CA LEU A 192 11.06 -1.91 1.72
C LEU A 192 11.07 -0.72 2.69
N LYS A 193 11.50 0.45 2.27
CA LYS A 193 11.52 1.66 3.10
C LYS A 193 10.14 2.10 3.62
N VAL A 194 9.09 1.75 2.89
CA VAL A 194 7.70 2.10 3.28
C VAL A 194 6.96 0.93 3.95
N PHE A 195 7.64 -0.21 4.17
CA PHE A 195 7.02 -1.37 4.76
C PHE A 195 7.02 -1.29 6.29
N ASN A 196 5.82 -1.32 6.87
CA ASN A 196 5.59 -1.32 8.30
C ASN A 196 4.68 -2.50 8.72
N GLY A 197 5.04 -3.71 8.30
CA GLY A 197 4.23 -4.92 8.55
C GLY A 197 4.73 -5.79 9.69
N GLU A 198 5.64 -5.32 10.55
CA GLU A 198 5.97 -6.01 11.79
C GLU A 198 4.85 -5.85 12.81
N VAL A 199 4.56 -6.91 13.54
CA VAL A 199 3.56 -6.90 14.61
C VAL A 199 4.26 -7.06 15.95
N PHE A 200 4.09 -6.08 16.83
CA PHE A 200 4.55 -6.19 18.22
C PHE A 200 3.42 -6.77 19.08
N GLN A 201 3.66 -7.93 19.66
CA GLN A 201 2.68 -8.60 20.52
C GLN A 201 3.41 -9.41 21.62
N ASN A 202 2.93 -9.32 22.85
CA ASN A 202 3.51 -10.04 24.00
C ASN A 202 5.03 -9.82 24.14
N GLN A 203 5.49 -8.57 23.99
CA GLN A 203 6.91 -8.16 24.07
C GLN A 203 7.81 -8.79 22.99
N LYS A 204 7.23 -9.27 21.89
CA LYS A 204 7.96 -9.85 20.76
C LYS A 204 7.57 -9.18 19.45
N ILE A 205 8.57 -9.01 18.59
CA ILE A 205 8.38 -8.54 17.21
C ILE A 205 8.20 -9.75 16.31
N TYR A 206 7.10 -9.79 15.60
CA TYR A 206 6.78 -10.82 14.61
C TYR A 206 6.94 -10.22 13.22
N THR A 207 7.80 -10.83 12.42
CA THR A 207 8.07 -10.43 11.05
C THR A 207 7.33 -11.37 10.08
N PRO A 208 6.61 -10.87 9.07
CA PRO A 208 6.00 -11.70 8.03
C PRO A 208 7.03 -12.58 7.32
N LYS A 209 6.61 -13.78 6.89
CA LYS A 209 7.48 -14.70 6.12
C LYS A 209 7.60 -14.27 4.66
N GLN A 210 6.52 -13.74 4.09
CA GLN A 210 6.44 -13.28 2.70
C GLN A 210 5.87 -11.87 2.66
N ILE A 211 6.48 -11.02 1.85
CA ILE A 211 6.11 -9.62 1.66
C ILE A 211 6.06 -9.36 0.17
N TYR A 212 4.94 -8.88 -0.31
CA TYR A 212 4.71 -8.35 -1.65
C TYR A 212 4.48 -6.86 -1.50
N ILE A 213 5.27 -6.03 -2.15
CA ILE A 213 5.17 -4.58 -1.97
C ILE A 213 5.42 -3.86 -3.29
N TYR A 214 4.65 -2.81 -3.51
CA TYR A 214 4.82 -1.86 -4.57
C TYR A 214 4.72 -0.45 -3.99
N SER A 215 5.59 0.44 -4.43
CA SER A 215 5.54 1.85 -4.05
C SER A 215 5.97 2.72 -5.22
N GLN A 216 5.43 3.93 -5.27
CA GLN A 216 5.79 4.93 -6.28
C GLN A 216 5.78 6.32 -5.66
N PRO A 217 6.57 7.26 -6.22
CA PRO A 217 6.49 8.66 -5.80
C PRO A 217 5.07 9.18 -5.99
N TYR A 218 4.61 9.90 -4.99
CA TYR A 218 3.33 10.59 -5.00
C TYR A 218 3.59 12.08 -5.24
N LYS A 219 3.29 12.56 -6.45
CA LYS A 219 3.42 13.98 -6.76
C LYS A 219 2.10 14.68 -6.47
N ARG A 220 2.13 15.62 -5.55
CA ARG A 220 1.03 16.54 -5.29
C ARG A 220 1.27 17.84 -6.06
N ASP A 221 0.23 18.42 -6.65
CA ASP A 221 0.32 19.70 -7.39
C ASP A 221 0.55 20.92 -6.49
N THR A 222 0.67 20.71 -5.18
CA THR A 222 0.88 21.76 -4.19
C THR A 222 2.30 21.75 -3.64
N SER A 223 2.95 22.90 -3.61
CA SER A 223 4.35 23.12 -3.30
C SER A 223 4.85 22.74 -1.89
N TYR A 224 3.99 22.21 -1.01
CA TYR A 224 4.32 21.97 0.39
C TYR A 224 4.58 20.49 0.76
N LEU A 225 4.31 19.54 -0.14
CA LEU A 225 4.45 18.11 0.16
C LEU A 225 5.18 17.40 -1.00
N ASN A 226 6.43 17.80 -1.23
CA ASN A 226 7.14 17.44 -2.46
C ASN A 226 7.54 15.98 -2.60
N ASP A 227 7.49 15.14 -1.56
CA ASP A 227 8.09 13.81 -1.62
C ASP A 227 7.29 12.72 -0.90
N MET A 228 5.98 12.67 -1.10
CA MET A 228 5.21 11.53 -0.58
C MET A 228 5.42 10.27 -1.43
N ILE A 229 5.35 9.13 -0.77
CA ILE A 229 5.39 7.82 -1.41
C ILE A 229 4.06 7.13 -1.16
N ALA A 230 3.36 6.82 -2.24
CA ALA A 230 2.22 5.94 -2.19
C ALA A 230 2.68 4.48 -2.22
N PHE A 231 2.09 3.63 -1.41
CA PHE A 231 2.44 2.22 -1.33
C PHE A 231 1.23 1.31 -1.22
N ILE A 232 1.43 0.09 -1.64
CA ILE A 232 0.54 -1.03 -1.42
C ILE A 232 1.39 -2.25 -1.07
N SER A 233 1.07 -2.92 0.03
CA SER A 233 1.77 -4.11 0.48
C SER A 233 0.79 -5.22 0.83
N LEU A 234 1.21 -6.45 0.60
CA LEU A 234 0.45 -7.65 0.89
C LEU A 234 1.39 -8.66 1.54
N TYR A 235 1.04 -9.16 2.72
CA TYR A 235 1.92 -10.02 3.49
C TYR A 235 1.13 -10.97 4.38
N ASP A 236 1.74 -12.12 4.70
CA ASP A 236 1.15 -13.05 5.65
C ASP A 236 1.08 -12.43 7.05
N ASN A 237 -0.04 -12.65 7.74
CA ASN A 237 -0.17 -12.19 9.12
C ASN A 237 0.77 -13.01 10.02
N PRO A 238 1.83 -12.40 10.61
CA PRO A 238 2.86 -13.14 11.32
C PRO A 238 2.38 -13.73 12.65
N VAL A 239 1.23 -13.31 13.16
CA VAL A 239 0.62 -13.81 14.41
C VAL A 239 -0.61 -14.68 14.17
N ASN A 240 -1.15 -14.69 12.95
CA ASN A 240 -2.28 -15.53 12.57
C ASN A 240 -2.12 -16.05 11.14
N SER A 241 -1.62 -17.26 11.00
CA SER A 241 -1.29 -17.86 9.69
C SER A 241 -2.51 -18.15 8.80
N SER A 242 -3.74 -18.03 9.31
CA SER A 242 -4.97 -18.17 8.51
C SER A 242 -5.38 -16.84 7.84
N GLN A 243 -4.62 -15.79 8.04
CA GLN A 243 -4.90 -14.46 7.51
C GLN A 243 -3.70 -13.91 6.76
N HIS A 244 -3.97 -13.01 5.84
CA HIS A 244 -3.00 -12.09 5.30
C HIS A 244 -3.45 -10.65 5.49
N ILE A 245 -2.54 -9.71 5.35
CA ILE A 245 -2.79 -8.30 5.53
C ILE A 245 -2.52 -7.60 4.21
N LEU A 246 -3.52 -6.90 3.70
CA LEU A 246 -3.40 -5.94 2.62
C LEU A 246 -3.32 -4.55 3.26
N GLN A 247 -2.23 -3.84 3.01
CA GLN A 247 -2.04 -2.49 3.49
C GLN A 247 -1.82 -1.54 2.32
N CYS A 248 -2.45 -0.39 2.36
CA CYS A 248 -2.23 0.67 1.40
C CYS A 248 -2.31 2.04 2.07
N GLY A 249 -1.62 2.99 1.48
CA GLY A 249 -1.55 4.33 2.04
C GLY A 249 -0.52 5.19 1.33
N PHE A 250 -0.18 6.27 1.97
CA PHE A 250 0.93 7.11 1.59
C PHE A 250 1.68 7.59 2.84
N ILE A 251 2.94 7.86 2.67
CA ILE A 251 3.83 8.35 3.72
C ILE A 251 4.73 9.43 3.14
N ASP A 252 5.07 10.41 3.96
CA ASP A 252 6.06 11.41 3.58
C ASP A 252 7.42 10.76 3.35
N ASN A 253 8.09 11.17 2.28
CA ASN A 253 9.44 10.72 1.97
C ASN A 253 10.45 11.60 2.74
N VAL A 254 10.43 11.52 4.04
CA VAL A 254 11.28 12.31 4.96
C VAL A 254 12.77 11.93 4.85
N PHE A 255 13.19 11.30 3.75
CA PHE A 255 14.54 10.78 3.58
C PHE A 255 15.36 11.57 2.57
#